data_1f8c4e2462d11ac2464e1eb79940d6db
#
_entry.id   1f8c4e2462d11ac2464e1eb79940d6db
#
_cell.length_a   1.000
_cell.length_b   1.000
_cell.length_c   1.000
_cell.angle_alpha   90.00
_cell.angle_beta   90.00
_cell.angle_gamma   90.00
#
_symmetry.space_group_name_H-M   'P 1'
#
loop_
_entity.id
_entity.type
_entity.pdbx_description
1 polymer ?
#
loop_
_entity_poly.entity_id
_entity_poly.type
_entity_poly.pdbx_seq_one_letter_code
_entity_poly.pdbx_strand_id
1 'polypeptide(L)'
;MVDDDVRTARGIVVPAGAMRWTFSRSGGAGGQNVNKVSTKVTLEIEIAQLSGPAAALARVIVGLPSVLRVSSQTARSQFRNRELCLERAIERIDETAAPPAPPRRRTKPSRGAVERRIQSKKLRGETKRQRRGDW
;
A
#
# COMPACT_ATOMS: atom_id res chain seq x y z
N MET A 1 -6.78 -10.31 22.00
CA MET A 1 -6.89 -10.21 20.55
C MET A 1 -5.66 -9.60 19.86
N VAL A 2 -4.98 -8.64 20.45
CA VAL A 2 -3.77 -8.06 19.85
C VAL A 2 -2.51 -8.91 20.14
N ASP A 3 -2.61 -9.85 21.03
CA ASP A 3 -1.54 -10.78 21.45
C ASP A 3 -1.80 -12.23 21.01
N ASP A 4 -2.79 -12.45 20.15
CA ASP A 4 -3.12 -13.74 19.56
C ASP A 4 -2.57 -13.85 18.13
N ASP A 5 -2.52 -15.08 17.61
CA ASP A 5 -2.19 -15.34 16.22
C ASP A 5 -3.22 -14.68 15.30
N VAL A 6 -2.73 -13.96 14.29
CA VAL A 6 -3.59 -13.23 13.36
C VAL A 6 -3.50 -13.85 11.98
N ARG A 7 -4.66 -14.05 11.33
CA ARG A 7 -4.75 -14.56 9.96
C ARG A 7 -5.18 -13.47 8.99
N THR A 8 -4.44 -13.30 7.91
CA THR A 8 -4.79 -12.38 6.82
C THR A 8 -5.86 -12.99 5.91
N ALA A 9 -6.50 -12.17 5.08
CA ALA A 9 -7.51 -12.60 4.11
C ALA A 9 -6.97 -13.65 3.12
N ARG A 10 -5.67 -13.62 2.82
CA ARG A 10 -4.99 -14.57 1.92
C ARG A 10 -4.41 -15.79 2.65
N GLY A 11 -4.75 -15.97 3.90
CA GLY A 11 -4.39 -17.16 4.68
C GLY A 11 -2.98 -17.14 5.24
N ILE A 12 -2.26 -16.03 5.22
CA ILE A 12 -1.00 -15.88 5.95
C ILE A 12 -1.32 -15.78 7.44
N VAL A 13 -0.64 -16.56 8.25
CA VAL A 13 -0.74 -16.53 9.70
C VAL A 13 0.46 -15.80 10.27
N VAL A 14 0.21 -14.80 11.07
CA VAL A 14 1.20 -14.04 11.84
C VAL A 14 1.09 -14.53 13.28
N PRO A 15 2.03 -15.37 13.76
CA PRO A 15 1.98 -15.87 15.12
C PRO A 15 2.28 -14.74 16.12
N ALA A 16 1.67 -14.81 17.30
CA ALA A 16 1.91 -13.83 18.36
C ALA A 16 3.41 -13.69 18.70
N GLY A 17 4.16 -14.79 18.66
CA GLY A 17 5.59 -14.79 18.91
C GLY A 17 6.44 -14.05 17.88
N ALA A 18 5.92 -13.83 16.66
CA ALA A 18 6.60 -13.05 15.62
C ALA A 18 6.42 -11.54 15.81
N MET A 19 5.50 -11.11 16.67
CA MET A 19 5.14 -9.73 16.91
C MET A 19 5.86 -9.16 18.13
N ARG A 20 6.59 -8.08 17.95
CA ARG A 20 7.22 -7.31 19.03
C ARG A 20 6.62 -5.92 19.11
N TRP A 21 6.14 -5.56 20.28
CA TRP A 21 5.54 -4.25 20.54
C TRP A 21 6.51 -3.35 21.29
N THR A 22 6.65 -2.11 20.83
CA THR A 22 7.42 -1.05 21.49
C THR A 22 6.56 0.17 21.68
N PHE A 23 6.63 0.74 22.88
CA PHE A 23 5.87 1.93 23.27
C PHE A 23 6.82 3.08 23.55
N SER A 24 6.54 4.23 22.97
CA SER A 24 7.33 5.44 23.17
C SER A 24 6.43 6.67 23.31
N ARG A 25 6.99 7.76 23.79
CA ARG A 25 6.28 9.04 23.86
C ARG A 25 6.06 9.55 22.44
N SER A 26 4.86 10.09 22.17
CA SER A 26 4.59 10.77 20.91
C SER A 26 5.41 12.05 20.86
N GLY A 27 6.23 12.24 19.81
CA GLY A 27 6.92 13.51 19.54
C GLY A 27 5.93 14.49 18.92
N GLY A 28 5.83 15.69 19.46
CA GLY A 28 5.01 16.78 18.91
C GLY A 28 5.17 18.06 19.72
N ALA A 29 5.11 19.21 19.05
CA ALA A 29 5.12 20.53 19.68
C ALA A 29 3.78 20.81 20.34
N GLY A 30 3.68 20.65 21.66
CA GLY A 30 2.63 21.28 22.43
C GLY A 30 1.64 20.38 23.16
N GLY A 31 1.43 20.70 24.40
CA GLY A 31 0.40 20.20 25.30
C GLY A 31 0.93 19.46 26.52
N GLN A 32 0.39 19.77 27.69
CA GLN A 32 0.83 19.21 28.98
C GLN A 32 0.71 17.68 29.08
N ASN A 33 -0.09 17.01 28.21
CA ASN A 33 -0.29 15.55 28.18
C ASN A 33 0.73 14.79 27.33
N VAL A 34 1.46 15.45 26.42
CA VAL A 34 2.42 14.81 25.52
C VAL A 34 3.59 14.18 26.29
N ASN A 35 3.94 14.73 27.43
CA ASN A 35 5.06 14.27 28.26
C ASN A 35 4.71 13.17 29.27
N LYS A 36 3.42 12.83 29.45
CA LYS A 36 2.96 11.90 30.49
C LYS A 36 2.50 10.54 29.97
N VAL A 37 2.14 10.42 28.68
CA VAL A 37 1.57 9.18 28.13
C VAL A 37 2.34 8.71 26.91
N SER A 38 2.83 7.46 26.94
CA SER A 38 3.48 6.81 25.79
C SER A 38 2.42 6.30 24.81
N THR A 39 1.92 7.18 23.95
CA THR A 39 0.85 6.83 22.99
C THR A 39 1.37 6.34 21.64
N LYS A 40 2.64 6.59 21.32
CA LYS A 40 3.25 6.06 20.09
C LYS A 40 3.53 4.58 20.27
N VAL A 41 2.98 3.78 19.36
CA VAL A 41 3.16 2.33 19.31
C VAL A 41 3.92 1.97 18.04
N THR A 42 4.87 1.06 18.17
CA THR A 42 5.59 0.46 17.04
C THR A 42 5.43 -1.05 17.13
N LEU A 43 5.00 -1.66 16.03
CA LEU A 43 4.91 -3.09 15.83
C LEU A 43 6.05 -3.53 14.90
N GLU A 44 6.79 -4.54 15.30
CA GLU A 44 7.78 -5.23 14.48
C GLU A 44 7.32 -6.68 14.31
N ILE A 45 7.33 -7.16 13.06
CA ILE A 45 6.94 -8.53 12.70
C ILE A 45 8.10 -9.20 11.99
N GLU A 46 8.57 -10.34 12.51
CA GLU A 46 9.58 -11.16 11.86
C GLU A 46 8.96 -11.98 10.72
N ILE A 47 9.29 -11.64 9.48
CA ILE A 47 8.70 -12.28 8.29
C ILE A 47 9.05 -13.76 8.19
N ALA A 48 10.21 -14.18 8.68
CA ALA A 48 10.63 -15.58 8.67
C ALA A 48 9.75 -16.52 9.52
N GLN A 49 9.01 -15.98 10.49
CA GLN A 49 8.12 -16.76 11.37
C GLN A 49 6.68 -16.86 10.83
N LEU A 50 6.36 -16.21 9.73
CA LEU A 50 5.05 -16.30 9.11
C LEU A 50 4.81 -17.68 8.50
N SER A 51 3.57 -18.12 8.49
CA SER A 51 3.16 -19.36 7.84
C SER A 51 1.93 -19.14 6.95
N GLY A 52 1.68 -20.06 6.01
CA GLY A 52 0.54 -19.96 5.12
C GLY A 52 0.76 -20.63 3.77
N PRO A 53 -0.09 -20.34 2.77
CA PRO A 53 0.04 -20.90 1.43
C PRO A 53 1.40 -20.58 0.80
N ALA A 54 2.12 -21.60 0.31
CA ALA A 54 3.52 -21.48 -0.14
C ALA A 54 3.74 -20.35 -1.17
N ALA A 55 2.84 -20.22 -2.15
CA ALA A 55 2.94 -19.18 -3.17
C ALA A 55 2.73 -17.76 -2.63
N ALA A 56 1.84 -17.58 -1.65
CA ALA A 56 1.62 -16.29 -0.99
C ALA A 56 2.79 -15.94 -0.09
N LEU A 57 3.25 -16.91 0.70
CA LEU A 57 4.38 -16.76 1.61
C LEU A 57 5.68 -16.40 0.86
N ALA A 58 5.96 -17.06 -0.27
CA ALA A 58 7.10 -16.75 -1.11
C ALA A 58 7.09 -15.27 -1.59
N ARG A 59 5.93 -14.75 -1.98
CA ARG A 59 5.79 -13.33 -2.36
C ARG A 59 6.05 -12.39 -1.19
N VAL A 60 5.55 -12.73 -0.01
CA VAL A 60 5.77 -11.94 1.22
C VAL A 60 7.25 -11.91 1.59
N ILE A 61 7.94 -13.04 1.57
CA ILE A 61 9.38 -13.14 1.89
C ILE A 61 10.23 -12.32 0.91
N VAL A 62 9.87 -12.32 -0.37
CA VAL A 62 10.60 -11.56 -1.40
C VAL A 62 10.24 -10.07 -1.38
N GLY A 63 8.98 -9.73 -1.10
CA GLY A 63 8.44 -8.37 -1.22
C GLY A 63 8.57 -7.51 0.03
N LEU A 64 8.82 -8.10 1.20
CA LEU A 64 8.96 -7.38 2.47
C LEU A 64 10.37 -7.53 3.07
N PRO A 65 10.81 -6.56 3.89
CA PRO A 65 12.05 -6.68 4.64
C PRO A 65 11.93 -7.82 5.68
N SER A 66 13.07 -8.37 6.13
CA SER A 66 13.12 -9.45 7.14
C SER A 66 12.33 -9.14 8.41
N VAL A 67 12.28 -7.86 8.80
CA VAL A 67 11.44 -7.34 9.89
C VAL A 67 10.56 -6.21 9.34
N LEU A 68 9.26 -6.45 9.30
CA LEU A 68 8.27 -5.43 8.94
C LEU A 68 8.02 -4.54 10.17
N ARG A 69 8.30 -3.25 10.03
CA ARG A 69 8.08 -2.25 11.09
C ARG A 69 6.94 -1.31 10.71
N VAL A 70 5.95 -1.19 11.60
CA VAL A 70 4.80 -0.28 11.45
C VAL A 70 4.63 0.52 12.74
N SER A 71 4.41 1.83 12.64
CA SER A 71 4.16 2.67 13.81
C SER A 71 2.89 3.51 13.67
N SER A 72 2.26 3.80 14.81
CA SER A 72 1.11 4.71 14.90
C SER A 72 1.19 5.57 16.15
N GLN A 73 0.85 6.85 15.97
CA GLN A 73 0.68 7.84 17.04
C GLN A 73 -0.56 8.72 16.80
N THR A 74 -1.44 8.28 15.91
CA THR A 74 -2.57 9.07 15.40
C THR A 74 -3.67 9.22 16.44
N ALA A 75 -3.93 8.18 17.22
CA ALA A 75 -4.95 8.19 18.26
C ALA A 75 -4.37 8.63 19.63
N ARG A 76 -5.23 9.19 20.48
CA ARG A 76 -4.87 9.54 21.86
C ARG A 76 -4.76 8.30 22.77
N SER A 77 -5.33 7.17 22.36
CA SER A 77 -5.32 5.90 23.08
C SER A 77 -4.20 5.00 22.55
N GLN A 78 -3.36 4.49 23.45
CA GLN A 78 -2.33 3.49 23.14
C GLN A 78 -2.95 2.22 22.54
N PHE A 79 -4.07 1.77 23.11
CA PHE A 79 -4.81 0.61 22.63
C PHE A 79 -5.24 0.80 21.16
N ARG A 80 -5.82 1.96 20.82
CA ARG A 80 -6.23 2.26 19.45
C ARG A 80 -5.03 2.34 18.48
N ASN A 81 -3.89 2.85 18.93
CA ASN A 81 -2.67 2.86 18.12
C ASN A 81 -2.10 1.45 17.91
N ARG A 82 -2.27 0.52 18.86
CA ARG A 82 -1.93 -0.91 18.65
C ARG A 82 -2.79 -1.53 17.56
N GLU A 83 -4.11 -1.35 17.63
CA GLU A 83 -5.04 -1.82 16.58
C GLU A 83 -4.66 -1.29 15.20
N LEU A 84 -4.41 0.03 15.08
CA LEU A 84 -4.01 0.65 13.82
C LEU A 84 -2.68 0.12 13.28
N CYS A 85 -1.71 -0.17 14.14
CA CYS A 85 -0.46 -0.80 13.72
C CYS A 85 -0.70 -2.20 13.16
N LEU A 86 -1.53 -2.99 13.85
CA LEU A 86 -1.85 -4.36 13.44
C LEU A 86 -2.62 -4.37 12.11
N GLU A 87 -3.67 -3.55 11.98
CA GLU A 87 -4.45 -3.40 10.75
C GLU A 87 -3.53 -3.08 9.55
N ARG A 88 -2.68 -2.07 9.68
CA ARG A 88 -1.74 -1.67 8.61
C ARG A 88 -0.71 -2.74 8.29
N ALA A 89 -0.22 -3.46 9.28
CA ALA A 89 0.75 -4.54 9.08
C ALA A 89 0.10 -5.71 8.31
N ILE A 90 -1.11 -6.11 8.71
CA ILE A 90 -1.90 -7.17 8.06
C ILE A 90 -2.21 -6.77 6.61
N GLU A 91 -2.71 -5.57 6.37
CA GLU A 91 -3.00 -5.04 5.05
C GLU A 91 -1.76 -5.11 4.15
N ARG A 92 -0.60 -4.66 4.63
CA ARG A 92 0.65 -4.69 3.87
C ARG A 92 1.14 -6.10 3.56
N ILE A 93 1.00 -7.03 4.49
CA ILE A 93 1.32 -8.45 4.27
C ILE A 93 0.37 -9.03 3.22
N ASP A 94 -0.92 -8.76 3.34
CA ASP A 94 -1.94 -9.31 2.45
C ASP A 94 -1.84 -8.74 1.02
N GLU A 95 -1.58 -7.45 0.86
CA GLU A 95 -1.28 -6.83 -0.43
C GLU A 95 -0.06 -7.45 -1.10
N THR A 96 1.03 -7.66 -0.34
CA THR A 96 2.25 -8.29 -0.86
C THR A 96 2.04 -9.75 -1.22
N ALA A 97 1.18 -10.46 -0.47
CA ALA A 97 0.78 -11.84 -0.76
C ALA A 97 -0.08 -11.96 -2.04
N ALA A 98 -0.62 -10.86 -2.55
CA ALA A 98 -1.48 -10.86 -3.73
C ALA A 98 -0.73 -11.39 -4.98
N PRO A 99 -1.39 -12.17 -5.86
CA PRO A 99 -0.81 -12.53 -7.14
C PRO A 99 -0.61 -11.27 -8.01
N PRO A 100 0.42 -11.24 -8.87
CA PRO A 100 0.63 -10.12 -9.76
C PRO A 100 -0.59 -9.93 -10.67
N ALA A 101 -0.91 -8.66 -10.97
CA ALA A 101 -2.01 -8.34 -11.87
C ALA A 101 -1.74 -8.95 -13.26
N PRO A 102 -2.77 -9.48 -13.95
CA PRO A 102 -2.62 -10.01 -15.29
C PRO A 102 -2.10 -8.92 -16.24
N PRO A 103 -1.25 -9.28 -17.23
CA PRO A 103 -0.73 -8.30 -18.16
C PRO A 103 -1.87 -7.62 -18.93
N ARG A 104 -1.82 -6.29 -19.02
CA ARG A 104 -2.81 -5.53 -19.81
C ARG A 104 -2.76 -5.95 -21.27
N ARG A 105 -3.86 -6.46 -21.79
CA ARG A 105 -4.00 -6.70 -23.24
C ARG A 105 -4.06 -5.35 -23.96
N ARG A 106 -3.33 -5.25 -25.09
CA ARG A 106 -3.44 -4.08 -25.97
C ARG A 106 -4.87 -3.97 -26.49
N THR A 107 -5.51 -2.85 -26.23
CA THR A 107 -6.82 -2.54 -26.79
C THR A 107 -6.66 -1.77 -28.09
N LYS A 108 -7.45 -2.12 -29.11
CA LYS A 108 -7.52 -1.34 -30.35
C LYS A 108 -8.27 -0.02 -30.06
N PRO A 109 -7.86 1.11 -30.67
CA PRO A 109 -8.61 2.35 -30.58
C PRO A 109 -10.06 2.16 -31.05
N SER A 110 -11.01 2.80 -30.38
CA SER A 110 -12.40 2.77 -30.81
C SER A 110 -12.59 3.49 -32.18
N ARG A 111 -13.61 3.11 -32.95
CA ARG A 111 -13.93 3.78 -34.24
C ARG A 111 -13.98 5.30 -34.10
N GLY A 112 -14.69 5.81 -33.07
CA GLY A 112 -14.77 7.24 -32.82
C GLY A 112 -13.43 7.91 -32.47
N ALA A 113 -12.50 7.19 -31.82
CA ALA A 113 -11.15 7.71 -31.58
C ALA A 113 -10.35 7.82 -32.89
N VAL A 114 -10.49 6.85 -33.77
CA VAL A 114 -9.85 6.87 -35.11
C VAL A 114 -10.43 8.01 -35.95
N GLU A 115 -11.74 8.18 -36.00
CA GLU A 115 -12.41 9.25 -36.73
C GLU A 115 -11.98 10.63 -36.21
N ARG A 116 -12.02 10.87 -34.91
CA ARG A 116 -11.54 12.13 -34.31
C ARG A 116 -10.09 12.44 -34.68
N ARG A 117 -9.21 11.42 -34.67
CA ARG A 117 -7.82 11.57 -35.09
C ARG A 117 -7.71 11.96 -36.58
N ILE A 118 -8.50 11.32 -37.46
CA ILE A 118 -8.54 11.64 -38.89
C ILE A 118 -9.04 13.06 -39.13
N GLN A 119 -10.14 13.46 -38.48
CA GLN A 119 -10.68 14.83 -38.57
C GLN A 119 -9.67 15.88 -38.09
N SER A 120 -9.04 15.66 -36.94
CA SER A 120 -7.98 16.57 -36.44
C SER A 120 -6.82 16.67 -37.43
N LYS A 121 -6.45 15.58 -38.09
CA LYS A 121 -5.38 15.56 -39.08
C LYS A 121 -5.78 16.32 -40.35
N LYS A 122 -7.03 16.21 -40.81
CA LYS A 122 -7.58 16.97 -41.94
C LYS A 122 -7.58 18.45 -41.67
N LEU A 123 -8.13 18.90 -40.53
CA LEU A 123 -8.14 20.31 -40.12
C LEU A 123 -6.72 20.92 -40.05
N ARG A 124 -5.76 20.20 -39.46
CA ARG A 124 -4.35 20.66 -39.46
C ARG A 124 -3.77 20.75 -40.87
N GLY A 125 -4.15 19.85 -41.77
CA GLY A 125 -3.75 19.88 -43.16
C GLY A 125 -4.31 21.09 -43.92
N GLU A 126 -5.57 21.43 -43.67
CA GLU A 126 -6.24 22.61 -44.24
C GLU A 126 -5.60 23.92 -43.73
N THR A 127 -5.35 24.01 -42.43
CA THR A 127 -4.65 25.18 -41.86
C THR A 127 -3.25 25.36 -42.44
N LYS A 128 -2.53 24.27 -42.69
CA LYS A 128 -1.20 24.33 -43.33
C LYS A 128 -1.29 24.76 -44.81
N ARG A 129 -2.33 24.34 -45.53
CA ARG A 129 -2.53 24.75 -46.93
C ARG A 129 -2.89 26.23 -47.03
N GLN A 130 -3.78 26.73 -46.18
CA GLN A 130 -4.10 28.16 -46.09
C GLN A 130 -2.86 29.03 -45.85
N ARG A 131 -2.01 28.64 -44.88
CA ARG A 131 -0.76 29.37 -44.58
C ARG A 131 0.26 29.37 -45.74
N ARG A 132 0.20 28.37 -46.64
CA ARG A 132 1.06 28.29 -47.82
C ARG A 132 0.50 29.08 -49.00
N GLY A 133 -0.79 29.37 -49.06
CA GLY A 133 -1.43 30.16 -50.12
C GLY A 133 -1.34 31.67 -49.91
N ASP A 134 -0.90 32.11 -48.75
CA ASP A 134 -0.81 33.54 -48.40
C ASP A 134 0.60 34.16 -48.69
N TRP A 135 1.40 33.50 -49.57
CA TRP A 135 2.70 34.02 -50.02
C TRP A 135 2.78 34.15 -51.54
#